data_367d5b0951ab7042736e736db3721f81
#
_entry.id   367d5b0951ab7042736e736db3721f81
#
_cell.length_a   1.000
_cell.length_b   1.000
_cell.length_c   1.000
_cell.angle_alpha   90.00
_cell.angle_beta   90.00
_cell.angle_gamma   90.00
#
_symmetry.space_group_name_H-M   'P 1'
#
loop_
_entity.id
_entity.type
_entity.pdbx_description
1 polymer ?
#
loop_
_entity_poly.entity_id
_entity_poly.type
_entity_poly.pdbx_seq_one_letter_code
_entity_poly.pdbx_strand_id
1 'polypeptide(L)'
;MTWIESRPAVFFLLFSFAFGSAISIVVPPLRGPDEIAHFLRIYSYTQGGLLPATEVNGRKGIFIEGELHSQLSFFKDAGERFGQNRGQGLRYGDIMKEFPPSSGTVNQEQATKFLPFAGTEGYTPVAYAPYLLAATIGNVLKLDFPNMLLLMRLLGLTTFTAVAAYAIKLTPKLKWAFVLIAMLPVSIYNRSVLSADGAALAYAMVVTALCFSAVWRQGRVWERSLWMTLCALSKQPQIAFVVLELMVYRIAELRRRWTSLAVTTLPSLILSPLWVLAVSADIAVWRLAQAETYPREYFDPLWKLAYMWEHPLHFPLAAWTSITAWGDRLWPELIGILGWQDVWLPSWVYFVLTIILMVVSLQRLNLDGTIRARVAVITALGVLGYLVTVYLIFFLTYTPVTINHVRGVQGRYFVIALPMAAIFFASLINVGLPRGVLATVAIAGSLVSGIVSFDALLRAHWYT
;
A
#
# COMPACT_ATOMS: atom_id res chain seq x y z
N MET A 1 31.29 -11.68 11.99
CA MET A 1 30.10 -10.93 11.56
C MET A 1 30.45 -10.18 10.28
N THR A 2 29.84 -10.52 9.16
CA THR A 2 30.14 -9.83 7.90
C THR A 2 29.69 -8.37 7.96
N TRP A 3 30.29 -7.50 7.14
CA TRP A 3 29.95 -6.07 7.07
C TRP A 3 28.42 -5.87 6.78
N ILE A 4 27.83 -6.72 5.94
CA ILE A 4 26.40 -6.69 5.59
C ILE A 4 25.53 -7.01 6.81
N GLU A 5 25.88 -8.04 7.59
CA GLU A 5 25.10 -8.45 8.78
C GLU A 5 24.95 -7.33 9.81
N SER A 6 25.92 -6.42 9.88
CA SER A 6 25.90 -5.27 10.79
C SER A 6 25.09 -4.07 10.27
N ARG A 7 24.71 -4.05 8.98
CA ARG A 7 24.09 -2.90 8.30
C ARG A 7 22.80 -3.23 7.54
N PRO A 8 21.74 -3.71 8.23
CA PRO A 8 20.50 -4.15 7.57
C PRO A 8 19.82 -3.08 6.70
N ALA A 9 19.88 -1.80 7.09
CA ALA A 9 19.31 -0.71 6.29
C ALA A 9 20.08 -0.48 4.97
N VAL A 10 21.41 -0.65 4.97
CA VAL A 10 22.23 -0.52 3.75
C VAL A 10 21.97 -1.69 2.81
N PHE A 11 21.92 -2.92 3.36
CA PHE A 11 21.50 -4.10 2.57
C PHE A 11 20.15 -3.85 1.90
N PHE A 12 19.17 -3.42 2.68
CA PHE A 12 17.82 -3.14 2.17
C PHE A 12 17.82 -2.08 1.04
N LEU A 13 18.53 -0.96 1.25
CA LEU A 13 18.63 0.10 0.23
C LEU A 13 19.16 -0.45 -1.11
N LEU A 14 20.27 -1.19 -1.07
CA LEU A 14 20.92 -1.71 -2.28
C LEU A 14 20.02 -2.72 -3.01
N PHE A 15 19.49 -3.69 -2.28
CA PHE A 15 18.70 -4.77 -2.89
C PHE A 15 17.29 -4.31 -3.30
N SER A 16 16.63 -3.46 -2.48
CA SER A 16 15.32 -2.89 -2.82
C SER A 16 15.42 -2.01 -4.07
N PHE A 17 16.48 -1.21 -4.21
CA PHE A 17 16.66 -0.37 -5.39
C PHE A 17 17.00 -1.23 -6.62
N ALA A 18 17.90 -2.20 -6.51
CA ALA A 18 18.28 -3.07 -7.63
C ALA A 18 17.08 -3.86 -8.17
N PHE A 19 16.40 -4.64 -7.31
CA PHE A 19 15.24 -5.43 -7.73
C PHE A 19 14.05 -4.54 -8.09
N GLY A 20 13.80 -3.48 -7.34
CA GLY A 20 12.71 -2.56 -7.60
C GLY A 20 12.86 -1.84 -8.95
N SER A 21 14.04 -1.37 -9.31
CA SER A 21 14.30 -0.77 -10.62
C SER A 21 14.12 -1.78 -11.76
N ALA A 22 14.62 -3.01 -11.59
CA ALA A 22 14.42 -4.07 -12.56
C ALA A 22 12.92 -4.39 -12.77
N ILE A 23 12.15 -4.47 -11.68
CA ILE A 23 10.69 -4.67 -11.72
C ILE A 23 10.00 -3.47 -12.39
N SER A 24 10.39 -2.23 -12.04
CA SER A 24 9.80 -1.01 -12.64
C SER A 24 9.95 -0.96 -14.16
N ILE A 25 11.04 -1.53 -14.69
CA ILE A 25 11.32 -1.60 -16.13
C ILE A 25 10.58 -2.77 -16.78
N VAL A 26 10.57 -3.95 -16.13
CA VAL A 26 9.99 -5.18 -16.70
C VAL A 26 8.45 -5.14 -16.69
N VAL A 27 7.83 -4.50 -15.70
CA VAL A 27 6.37 -4.36 -15.68
C VAL A 27 5.93 -3.36 -16.75
N PRO A 28 5.15 -3.80 -17.75
CA PRO A 28 4.69 -2.92 -18.80
C PRO A 28 3.85 -1.75 -18.24
N PRO A 29 3.74 -0.61 -18.97
CA PRO A 29 2.89 0.48 -18.56
C PRO A 29 1.45 0.04 -18.29
N LEU A 30 0.84 0.56 -17.23
CA LEU A 30 -0.53 0.28 -16.77
C LEU A 30 -0.78 -1.19 -16.36
N ARG A 31 0.27 -1.99 -16.16
CA ARG A 31 0.17 -3.37 -15.63
C ARG A 31 0.36 -3.45 -14.12
N GLY A 32 0.61 -2.33 -13.44
CA GLY A 32 0.45 -2.21 -11.99
C GLY A 32 -1.02 -2.19 -11.57
N PRO A 33 -1.38 -2.65 -10.35
CA PRO A 33 -2.76 -2.62 -9.86
C PRO A 33 -3.29 -1.18 -9.81
N ASP A 34 -4.41 -0.93 -10.46
CA ASP A 34 -5.09 0.37 -10.51
C ASP A 34 -4.19 1.53 -11.03
N GLU A 35 -3.10 1.21 -11.73
CA GLU A 35 -2.06 2.17 -12.10
C GLU A 35 -2.57 3.33 -12.97
N ILE A 36 -3.53 3.05 -13.87
CA ILE A 36 -4.19 4.10 -14.66
C ILE A 36 -4.97 5.06 -13.77
N ALA A 37 -5.70 4.54 -12.78
CA ALA A 37 -6.50 5.35 -11.87
C ALA A 37 -5.60 6.22 -10.97
N HIS A 38 -4.50 5.66 -10.46
CA HIS A 38 -3.47 6.41 -9.73
C HIS A 38 -2.83 7.49 -10.60
N PHE A 39 -2.48 7.18 -11.86
CA PHE A 39 -1.91 8.15 -12.79
C PHE A 39 -2.87 9.33 -13.03
N LEU A 40 -4.14 9.05 -13.33
CA LEU A 40 -5.14 10.09 -13.57
C LEU A 40 -5.35 10.98 -12.33
N ARG A 41 -5.34 10.39 -11.13
CA ARG A 41 -5.46 11.17 -9.89
C ARG A 41 -4.24 12.07 -9.65
N ILE A 42 -3.03 11.57 -9.88
CA ILE A 42 -1.79 12.35 -9.80
C ILE A 42 -1.81 13.47 -10.84
N TYR A 43 -2.18 13.15 -12.08
CA TYR A 43 -2.28 14.14 -13.15
C TYR A 43 -3.30 15.24 -12.80
N SER A 44 -4.45 14.88 -12.21
CA SER A 44 -5.42 15.86 -11.72
C SER A 44 -4.82 16.82 -10.69
N TYR A 45 -4.00 16.33 -9.78
CA TYR A 45 -3.29 17.20 -8.82
C TYR A 45 -2.34 18.18 -9.49
N THR A 46 -1.63 17.77 -10.54
CA THR A 46 -0.72 18.69 -11.29
C THR A 46 -1.49 19.77 -12.06
N GLN A 47 -2.79 19.54 -12.32
CA GLN A 47 -3.68 20.52 -12.93
C GLN A 47 -4.44 21.38 -11.89
N GLY A 48 -4.07 21.30 -10.61
CA GLY A 48 -4.69 22.06 -9.51
C GLY A 48 -5.97 21.41 -8.94
N GLY A 49 -6.36 20.21 -9.40
CA GLY A 49 -7.54 19.48 -8.94
C GLY A 49 -7.35 18.85 -7.56
N LEU A 50 -7.29 19.64 -6.48
CA LEU A 50 -7.12 19.13 -5.12
C LEU A 50 -8.29 18.19 -4.73
N LEU A 51 -9.52 18.61 -4.99
CA LEU A 51 -10.72 17.78 -4.80
C LEU A 51 -11.21 17.30 -6.17
N PRO A 52 -11.77 16.07 -6.25
CA PRO A 52 -12.29 15.51 -7.50
C PRO A 52 -13.65 16.16 -7.84
N ALA A 53 -13.64 17.37 -8.41
CA ALA A 53 -14.82 18.17 -8.66
C ALA A 53 -15.52 17.89 -10.01
N THR A 54 -14.76 17.43 -11.02
CA THR A 54 -15.31 17.19 -12.37
C THR A 54 -16.13 15.90 -12.41
N GLU A 55 -17.39 15.99 -12.80
CA GLU A 55 -18.32 14.86 -12.87
C GLU A 55 -18.97 14.76 -14.26
N VAL A 56 -18.95 13.54 -14.83
CA VAL A 56 -19.66 13.19 -16.05
C VAL A 56 -20.39 11.87 -15.83
N ASN A 57 -21.71 11.86 -16.09
CA ASN A 57 -22.56 10.69 -15.92
C ASN A 57 -22.43 10.02 -14.53
N GLY A 58 -22.39 10.82 -13.47
CA GLY A 58 -22.27 10.34 -12.09
C GLY A 58 -20.89 9.81 -11.69
N ARG A 59 -19.86 9.97 -12.53
CA ARG A 59 -18.49 9.52 -12.26
C ARG A 59 -17.55 10.71 -12.13
N LYS A 60 -16.74 10.72 -11.09
CA LYS A 60 -15.67 11.73 -10.92
C LYS A 60 -14.45 11.33 -11.74
N GLY A 61 -13.81 12.33 -12.35
CA GLY A 61 -12.67 12.11 -13.22
C GLY A 61 -12.02 13.41 -13.68
N ILE A 62 -11.32 13.33 -14.78
CA ILE A 62 -10.60 14.46 -15.38
C ILE A 62 -10.72 14.41 -16.90
N PHE A 63 -10.77 15.60 -17.54
CA PHE A 63 -10.59 15.73 -18.97
C PHE A 63 -9.09 15.76 -19.29
N ILE A 64 -8.65 14.96 -20.26
CA ILE A 64 -7.27 14.86 -20.71
C ILE A 64 -7.15 15.19 -22.21
N GLU A 65 -6.00 15.67 -22.59
CA GLU A 65 -5.68 15.98 -23.99
C GLU A 65 -5.68 14.72 -24.87
N GLY A 66 -6.03 14.89 -26.15
CA GLY A 66 -6.19 13.78 -27.09
C GLY A 66 -4.94 12.93 -27.26
N GLU A 67 -3.73 13.50 -27.25
CA GLU A 67 -2.48 12.75 -27.34
C GLU A 67 -2.27 11.85 -26.11
N LEU A 68 -2.38 12.39 -24.91
CA LEU A 68 -2.27 11.62 -23.67
C LEU A 68 -3.36 10.53 -23.61
N HIS A 69 -4.59 10.87 -24.05
CA HIS A 69 -5.66 9.87 -24.15
C HIS A 69 -5.30 8.73 -25.08
N SER A 70 -4.74 9.03 -26.27
CA SER A 70 -4.34 8.00 -27.24
C SER A 70 -3.29 7.05 -26.65
N GLN A 71 -2.28 7.60 -25.98
CA GLN A 71 -1.23 6.82 -25.33
C GLN A 71 -1.79 5.94 -24.20
N LEU A 72 -2.64 6.49 -23.31
CA LEU A 72 -3.30 5.73 -22.26
C LEU A 72 -4.21 4.62 -22.82
N SER A 73 -4.97 4.90 -23.88
CA SER A 73 -5.83 3.92 -24.54
C SER A 73 -5.01 2.79 -25.14
N PHE A 74 -3.91 3.12 -25.82
CA PHE A 74 -3.01 2.09 -26.37
C PHE A 74 -2.55 1.10 -25.29
N PHE A 75 -2.03 1.59 -24.15
CA PHE A 75 -1.53 0.71 -23.10
C PHE A 75 -2.64 -0.05 -22.36
N LYS A 76 -3.83 0.54 -22.25
CA LYS A 76 -5.00 -0.15 -21.71
C LYS A 76 -5.42 -1.30 -22.65
N ASP A 77 -5.57 -1.03 -23.94
CA ASP A 77 -5.97 -2.02 -24.95
C ASP A 77 -4.87 -3.09 -25.11
N ALA A 78 -3.59 -2.71 -25.05
CA ALA A 78 -2.48 -3.64 -25.00
C ALA A 78 -2.57 -4.61 -23.83
N GLY A 79 -2.92 -4.09 -22.63
CA GLY A 79 -3.13 -4.92 -21.43
C GLY A 79 -4.31 -5.88 -21.57
N GLU A 80 -5.41 -5.44 -22.18
CA GLU A 80 -6.60 -6.26 -22.44
C GLU A 80 -6.29 -7.34 -23.48
N ARG A 81 -5.68 -6.99 -24.61
CA ARG A 81 -5.26 -7.95 -25.67
C ARG A 81 -4.31 -9.00 -25.10
N PHE A 82 -3.33 -8.59 -24.31
CA PHE A 82 -2.40 -9.51 -23.67
C PHE A 82 -3.12 -10.45 -22.69
N GLY A 83 -4.03 -9.92 -21.85
CA GLY A 83 -4.80 -10.70 -20.89
C GLY A 83 -5.69 -11.77 -21.55
N GLN A 84 -6.36 -11.41 -22.67
CA GLN A 84 -7.23 -12.31 -23.43
C GLN A 84 -6.45 -13.42 -24.17
N ASN A 85 -5.20 -13.15 -24.59
CA ASN A 85 -4.38 -14.07 -25.38
C ASN A 85 -3.22 -14.67 -24.55
N ARG A 86 -3.31 -14.62 -23.22
CA ARG A 86 -2.29 -15.18 -22.35
C ARG A 86 -2.18 -16.69 -22.56
N GLY A 87 -0.94 -17.16 -22.81
CA GLY A 87 -0.68 -18.56 -23.13
C GLY A 87 -0.88 -18.96 -24.60
N GLN A 88 -1.29 -18.02 -25.47
CA GLN A 88 -1.42 -18.25 -26.92
C GLN A 88 -0.20 -17.74 -27.71
N GLY A 89 0.95 -17.56 -27.07
CA GLY A 89 2.20 -17.13 -27.71
C GLY A 89 2.33 -15.61 -27.95
N LEU A 90 1.34 -14.80 -27.59
CA LEU A 90 1.43 -13.35 -27.69
C LEU A 90 2.34 -12.79 -26.61
N ARG A 91 3.39 -12.07 -26.99
CA ARG A 91 4.31 -11.39 -26.07
C ARG A 91 3.92 -9.91 -25.96
N TYR A 92 4.06 -9.36 -24.77
CA TYR A 92 3.82 -7.93 -24.58
C TYR A 92 4.79 -7.07 -25.43
N GLY A 93 6.03 -7.56 -25.61
CA GLY A 93 7.02 -6.90 -26.47
C GLY A 93 6.61 -6.77 -27.93
N ASP A 94 5.78 -7.70 -28.45
CA ASP A 94 5.29 -7.62 -29.82
C ASP A 94 4.20 -6.56 -29.95
N ILE A 95 3.33 -6.45 -28.94
CA ILE A 95 2.34 -5.37 -28.88
C ILE A 95 3.04 -4.00 -28.79
N MET A 96 4.11 -3.89 -28.01
CA MET A 96 4.86 -2.64 -27.84
C MET A 96 5.49 -2.12 -29.14
N LYS A 97 5.79 -2.97 -30.12
CA LYS A 97 6.27 -2.55 -31.45
C LYS A 97 5.23 -1.75 -32.23
N GLU A 98 3.95 -1.92 -31.88
CA GLU A 98 2.82 -1.20 -32.49
C GLU A 98 2.65 0.21 -31.88
N PHE A 99 3.39 0.55 -30.80
CA PHE A 99 3.25 1.84 -30.15
C PHE A 99 3.65 2.96 -31.11
N PRO A 100 2.74 3.90 -31.43
CA PRO A 100 3.03 4.95 -32.40
C PRO A 100 4.16 5.84 -31.86
N PRO A 101 5.16 6.19 -32.68
CA PRO A 101 6.12 7.22 -32.30
C PRO A 101 5.34 8.50 -32.04
N SER A 102 5.74 9.26 -31.00
CA SER A 102 5.11 10.57 -30.71
C SER A 102 5.19 11.45 -31.96
N SER A 103 4.07 11.54 -32.66
CA SER A 103 3.97 12.38 -33.85
C SER A 103 3.88 13.82 -33.40
N GLY A 104 4.95 14.60 -33.62
CA GLY A 104 5.00 16.04 -33.36
C GLY A 104 4.00 16.88 -34.16
N THR A 105 3.06 16.25 -34.85
CA THR A 105 1.97 16.88 -35.62
C THR A 105 0.63 16.46 -35.00
N VAL A 106 0.30 17.04 -33.86
CA VAL A 106 -1.05 16.96 -33.31
C VAL A 106 -1.94 17.87 -34.15
N ASN A 107 -2.89 17.31 -34.89
CA ASN A 107 -4.02 18.06 -35.39
C ASN A 107 -4.73 18.69 -34.19
N GLN A 108 -4.76 20.02 -34.10
CA GLN A 108 -5.27 20.83 -32.98
C GLN A 108 -6.77 20.66 -32.67
N GLU A 109 -7.47 19.74 -33.32
CA GLU A 109 -8.90 19.47 -33.11
C GLU A 109 -9.20 18.23 -32.26
N GLN A 110 -8.22 17.63 -31.56
CA GLN A 110 -8.52 16.49 -30.70
C GLN A 110 -9.18 16.97 -29.42
N ALA A 111 -10.51 16.88 -29.39
CA ALA A 111 -11.34 17.17 -28.22
C ALA A 111 -10.81 16.44 -26.97
N THR A 112 -10.72 17.16 -25.86
CA THR A 112 -10.41 16.56 -24.55
C THR A 112 -11.40 15.45 -24.24
N LYS A 113 -10.93 14.33 -23.67
CA LYS A 113 -11.76 13.19 -23.30
C LYS A 113 -11.80 13.02 -21.79
N PHE A 114 -13.00 12.71 -21.27
CA PHE A 114 -13.21 12.44 -19.85
C PHE A 114 -12.76 11.03 -19.50
N LEU A 115 -11.92 10.89 -18.46
CA LEU A 115 -11.55 9.62 -17.85
C LEU A 115 -11.84 9.63 -16.34
N PRO A 116 -12.55 8.60 -15.83
CA PRO A 116 -12.90 8.50 -14.42
C PRO A 116 -11.71 8.02 -13.58
N PHE A 117 -11.66 8.45 -12.30
CA PHE A 117 -10.63 8.03 -11.34
C PHE A 117 -10.77 6.59 -10.84
N ALA A 118 -11.91 5.97 -11.05
CA ALA A 118 -12.15 4.54 -10.80
C ALA A 118 -11.79 4.04 -9.37
N GLY A 119 -12.00 4.86 -8.34
CA GLY A 119 -11.80 4.51 -6.93
C GLY A 119 -10.57 5.15 -6.28
N THR A 120 -9.78 5.95 -7.02
CA THR A 120 -8.62 6.68 -6.45
C THR A 120 -8.97 8.09 -5.96
N GLU A 121 -10.23 8.48 -6.01
CA GLU A 121 -10.72 9.80 -5.60
C GLU A 121 -10.35 10.13 -4.15
N GLY A 122 -10.38 9.12 -3.29
CA GLY A 122 -10.15 9.27 -1.84
C GLY A 122 -8.69 9.40 -1.41
N TYR A 123 -7.71 9.16 -2.28
CA TYR A 123 -6.30 9.28 -1.88
C TYR A 123 -5.86 10.74 -1.78
N THR A 124 -5.06 11.03 -0.74
CA THR A 124 -4.50 12.37 -0.53
C THR A 124 -3.23 12.59 -1.36
N PRO A 125 -2.79 13.85 -1.58
CA PRO A 125 -1.50 14.14 -2.20
C PRO A 125 -0.30 13.55 -1.42
N VAL A 126 -0.45 13.27 -0.13
CA VAL A 126 0.59 12.69 0.73
C VAL A 126 1.06 11.32 0.22
N ALA A 127 0.11 10.47 -0.23
CA ALA A 127 0.44 9.17 -0.81
C ALA A 127 1.21 9.28 -2.13
N TYR A 128 1.07 10.41 -2.81
CA TYR A 128 1.58 10.65 -4.15
C TYR A 128 2.74 11.64 -4.23
N ALA A 129 3.25 12.13 -3.12
CA ALA A 129 4.25 13.21 -3.09
C ALA A 129 5.44 13.02 -4.06
N PRO A 130 6.15 11.87 -4.11
CA PRO A 130 7.24 11.66 -5.07
C PRO A 130 6.76 11.57 -6.51
N TYR A 131 5.57 11.06 -6.75
CA TYR A 131 4.98 10.96 -8.08
C TYR A 131 4.57 12.33 -8.62
N LEU A 132 4.06 13.22 -7.76
CA LEU A 132 3.76 14.62 -8.12
C LEU A 132 5.02 15.36 -8.55
N LEU A 133 6.12 15.18 -7.82
CA LEU A 133 7.41 15.73 -8.20
C LEU A 133 7.87 15.19 -9.57
N ALA A 134 7.75 13.86 -9.77
CA ALA A 134 8.10 13.23 -11.04
C ALA A 134 7.25 13.75 -12.20
N ALA A 135 5.92 13.89 -12.00
CA ALA A 135 5.01 14.45 -13.00
C ALA A 135 5.37 15.88 -13.36
N THR A 136 5.69 16.72 -12.37
CA THR A 136 6.12 18.10 -12.60
C THR A 136 7.41 18.16 -13.44
N ILE A 137 8.41 17.31 -13.09
CA ILE A 137 9.66 17.21 -13.86
C ILE A 137 9.37 16.70 -15.27
N GLY A 138 8.55 15.65 -15.42
CA GLY A 138 8.18 15.07 -16.71
C GLY A 138 7.47 16.08 -17.62
N ASN A 139 6.57 16.89 -17.08
CA ASN A 139 5.91 17.96 -17.82
C ASN A 139 6.90 19.05 -18.31
N VAL A 140 7.85 19.46 -17.45
CA VAL A 140 8.89 20.43 -17.83
C VAL A 140 9.78 19.87 -18.93
N LEU A 141 10.14 18.60 -18.86
CA LEU A 141 10.96 17.90 -19.85
C LEU A 141 10.16 17.41 -21.08
N LYS A 142 8.83 17.61 -21.09
CA LYS A 142 7.92 17.17 -22.16
C LYS A 142 8.06 15.67 -22.45
N LEU A 143 8.16 14.85 -21.39
CA LEU A 143 8.23 13.40 -21.54
C LEU A 143 6.89 12.85 -22.05
N ASP A 144 6.97 11.84 -22.93
CA ASP A 144 5.82 11.04 -23.29
C ASP A 144 5.32 10.21 -22.09
N PHE A 145 4.14 9.63 -22.22
CA PHE A 145 3.51 8.90 -21.10
C PHE A 145 4.36 7.74 -20.57
N PRO A 146 4.97 6.85 -21.38
CA PRO A 146 5.81 5.76 -20.88
C PRO A 146 7.01 6.24 -20.05
N ASN A 147 7.71 7.27 -20.55
CA ASN A 147 8.88 7.82 -19.87
C ASN A 147 8.49 8.59 -18.59
N MET A 148 7.37 9.32 -18.62
CA MET A 148 6.80 9.97 -17.42
C MET A 148 6.41 8.92 -16.37
N LEU A 149 5.73 7.84 -16.77
CA LEU A 149 5.35 6.76 -15.86
C LEU A 149 6.58 6.07 -15.25
N LEU A 150 7.61 5.80 -16.06
CA LEU A 150 8.86 5.22 -15.55
C LEU A 150 9.55 6.15 -14.55
N LEU A 151 9.61 7.46 -14.83
CA LEU A 151 10.16 8.45 -13.89
C LEU A 151 9.37 8.46 -12.58
N MET A 152 8.03 8.42 -12.64
CA MET A 152 7.18 8.31 -11.45
C MET A 152 7.50 7.05 -10.65
N ARG A 153 7.56 5.88 -11.28
CA ARG A 153 7.88 4.60 -10.64
C ARG A 153 9.24 4.65 -9.95
N LEU A 154 10.28 5.16 -10.61
CA LEU A 154 11.64 5.25 -10.05
C LEU A 154 11.74 6.26 -8.90
N LEU A 155 11.08 7.41 -8.99
CA LEU A 155 11.08 8.40 -7.91
C LEU A 155 10.28 7.90 -6.69
N GLY A 156 9.15 7.25 -6.92
CA GLY A 156 8.37 6.57 -5.88
C GLY A 156 9.17 5.47 -5.20
N LEU A 157 9.78 4.58 -5.98
CA LEU A 157 10.65 3.51 -5.48
C LEU A 157 11.78 4.08 -4.60
N THR A 158 12.50 5.08 -5.09
CA THR A 158 13.63 5.69 -4.37
C THR A 158 13.17 6.30 -3.05
N THR A 159 12.10 7.08 -3.07
CA THR A 159 11.59 7.77 -1.89
C THR A 159 11.07 6.78 -0.85
N PHE A 160 10.21 5.84 -1.23
CA PHE A 160 9.63 4.91 -0.27
C PHE A 160 10.63 3.84 0.20
N THR A 161 11.64 3.52 -0.60
CA THR A 161 12.79 2.71 -0.14
C THR A 161 13.62 3.48 0.89
N ALA A 162 13.89 4.77 0.69
CA ALA A 162 14.61 5.58 1.67
C ALA A 162 13.84 5.71 3.00
N VAL A 163 12.51 5.92 2.94
CA VAL A 163 11.63 6.00 4.12
C VAL A 163 11.59 4.65 4.86
N ALA A 164 11.48 3.53 4.17
CA ALA A 164 11.51 2.22 4.79
C ALA A 164 12.89 1.90 5.41
N ALA A 165 13.99 2.31 4.75
CA ALA A 165 15.34 2.18 5.30
C ALA A 165 15.52 3.01 6.58
N TYR A 166 14.91 4.19 6.63
CA TYR A 166 14.85 5.01 7.84
C TYR A 166 14.14 4.27 8.98
N ALA A 167 13.00 3.63 8.73
CA ALA A 167 12.31 2.79 9.71
C ALA A 167 13.18 1.64 10.22
N ILE A 168 13.89 0.93 9.31
CA ILE A 168 14.82 -0.16 9.65
C ILE A 168 15.99 0.36 10.54
N LYS A 169 16.47 1.58 10.28
CA LYS A 169 17.49 2.21 11.09
C LYS A 169 16.97 2.55 12.50
N LEU A 170 15.76 3.09 12.59
CA LEU A 170 15.12 3.54 13.84
C LEU A 170 14.75 2.39 14.77
N THR A 171 14.26 1.27 14.24
CA THR A 171 13.79 0.17 15.10
C THR A 171 14.95 -0.39 15.94
N PRO A 172 14.78 -0.50 17.29
CA PRO A 172 15.84 -0.95 18.17
C PRO A 172 16.10 -2.45 18.09
N LYS A 173 15.07 -3.20 17.74
CA LYS A 173 15.04 -4.65 17.60
C LYS A 173 14.32 -5.01 16.28
N LEU A 174 14.39 -6.28 15.87
CA LEU A 174 13.63 -6.77 14.69
C LEU A 174 14.05 -6.12 13.37
N LYS A 175 15.26 -5.57 13.25
CA LYS A 175 15.73 -4.92 12.02
C LYS A 175 15.62 -5.84 10.80
N TRP A 176 15.97 -7.12 10.94
CA TRP A 176 15.89 -8.10 9.87
C TRP A 176 14.46 -8.56 9.55
N ALA A 177 13.55 -8.52 10.52
CA ALA A 177 12.12 -8.71 10.24
C ALA A 177 11.57 -7.54 9.39
N PHE A 178 11.91 -6.29 9.75
CA PHE A 178 11.54 -5.12 8.95
C PHE A 178 12.14 -5.15 7.54
N VAL A 179 13.40 -5.61 7.39
CA VAL A 179 14.02 -5.83 6.07
C VAL A 179 13.18 -6.82 5.26
N LEU A 180 12.90 -8.01 5.83
CA LEU A 180 12.15 -9.03 5.08
C LEU A 180 10.74 -8.57 4.73
N ILE A 181 10.01 -7.93 5.65
CA ILE A 181 8.68 -7.38 5.38
C ILE A 181 8.73 -6.40 4.20
N ALA A 182 9.71 -5.49 4.20
CA ALA A 182 9.89 -4.54 3.11
C ALA A 182 10.37 -5.20 1.81
N MET A 183 10.99 -6.38 1.88
CA MET A 183 11.48 -7.16 0.74
C MET A 183 10.53 -8.28 0.31
N LEU A 184 9.36 -8.47 0.94
CA LEU A 184 8.35 -9.42 0.43
C LEU A 184 7.98 -9.09 -1.02
N PRO A 185 7.63 -10.09 -1.86
CA PRO A 185 7.28 -9.87 -3.26
C PRO A 185 6.26 -8.77 -3.46
N VAL A 186 5.15 -8.76 -2.69
CA VAL A 186 4.13 -7.71 -2.73
C VAL A 186 4.70 -6.34 -2.36
N SER A 187 5.61 -6.29 -1.39
CA SER A 187 6.18 -5.03 -0.90
C SER A 187 7.14 -4.39 -1.90
N ILE A 188 8.00 -5.19 -2.56
CA ILE A 188 8.89 -4.71 -3.62
C ILE A 188 8.04 -4.27 -4.81
N TYR A 189 7.08 -5.09 -5.22
CA TYR A 189 6.21 -4.83 -6.37
C TYR A 189 5.45 -3.51 -6.21
N ASN A 190 4.75 -3.32 -5.07
CA ASN A 190 3.96 -2.12 -4.81
C ASN A 190 4.80 -0.82 -4.74
N ARG A 191 6.11 -0.91 -4.42
CA ARG A 191 7.02 0.25 -4.52
C ARG A 191 7.57 0.47 -5.93
N SER A 192 7.54 -0.55 -6.78
CA SER A 192 8.10 -0.52 -8.14
C SER A 192 7.11 -0.09 -9.21
N VAL A 193 5.82 -0.04 -8.88
CA VAL A 193 4.73 0.43 -9.73
C VAL A 193 4.10 1.69 -9.17
N LEU A 194 3.29 2.37 -9.98
CA LEU A 194 2.58 3.57 -9.52
C LEU A 194 1.41 3.16 -8.62
N SER A 195 1.58 3.29 -7.31
CA SER A 195 0.62 2.83 -6.31
C SER A 195 0.71 3.64 -5.01
N ALA A 196 -0.39 3.80 -4.29
CA ALA A 196 -0.41 4.34 -2.93
C ALA A 196 0.11 3.32 -1.88
N ASP A 197 0.18 2.03 -2.21
CA ASP A 197 0.56 0.97 -1.26
C ASP A 197 2.03 1.05 -0.85
N GLY A 198 2.91 1.54 -1.75
CA GLY A 198 4.32 1.78 -1.44
C GLY A 198 4.52 2.83 -0.33
N ALA A 199 3.80 3.95 -0.42
CA ALA A 199 3.77 4.99 0.61
C ALA A 199 3.19 4.46 1.92
N ALA A 200 2.07 3.76 1.84
CA ALA A 200 1.34 3.24 2.98
C ALA A 200 2.20 2.32 3.85
N LEU A 201 2.90 1.34 3.25
CA LEU A 201 3.80 0.46 3.99
C LEU A 201 5.00 1.22 4.58
N ALA A 202 5.63 2.11 3.80
CA ALA A 202 6.81 2.85 4.24
C ALA A 202 6.51 3.71 5.47
N TYR A 203 5.40 4.46 5.47
CA TYR A 203 4.99 5.30 6.61
C TYR A 203 4.56 4.46 7.82
N ALA A 204 3.84 3.37 7.60
CA ALA A 204 3.47 2.42 8.67
C ALA A 204 4.71 1.84 9.37
N MET A 205 5.74 1.49 8.61
CA MET A 205 7.01 1.01 9.16
C MET A 205 7.67 2.08 10.02
N VAL A 206 7.70 3.35 9.61
CA VAL A 206 8.29 4.45 10.40
C VAL A 206 7.52 4.68 11.68
N VAL A 207 6.18 4.78 11.62
CA VAL A 207 5.34 4.96 12.81
C VAL A 207 5.56 3.82 13.80
N THR A 208 5.52 2.58 13.31
CA THR A 208 5.74 1.39 14.16
C THR A 208 7.13 1.41 14.79
N ALA A 209 8.17 1.75 14.02
CA ALA A 209 9.55 1.83 14.52
C ALA A 209 9.74 2.94 15.56
N LEU A 210 9.14 4.13 15.35
CA LEU A 210 9.20 5.26 16.27
C LEU A 210 8.50 4.95 17.59
N CYS A 211 7.26 4.48 17.55
CA CYS A 211 6.51 4.12 18.75
C CYS A 211 7.19 2.96 19.51
N PHE A 212 7.71 1.96 18.79
CA PHE A 212 8.45 0.86 19.40
C PHE A 212 9.79 1.32 20.01
N SER A 213 10.53 2.19 19.33
CA SER A 213 11.76 2.77 19.85
C SER A 213 11.52 3.61 21.10
N ALA A 214 10.39 4.30 21.17
CA ALA A 214 10.04 5.15 22.28
C ALA A 214 9.79 4.40 23.60
N VAL A 215 9.61 3.08 23.55
CA VAL A 215 9.57 2.20 24.74
C VAL A 215 10.87 2.26 25.57
N TRP A 216 12.02 2.44 24.88
CA TRP A 216 13.34 2.56 25.53
C TRP A 216 13.79 4.01 25.68
N ARG A 217 13.44 4.87 24.71
CA ARG A 217 13.84 6.29 24.66
C ARG A 217 12.66 7.07 24.11
N GLN A 218 12.03 7.91 24.92
CA GLN A 218 10.77 8.60 24.58
C GLN A 218 10.74 9.31 23.21
N GLY A 219 11.88 9.61 22.62
CA GLY A 219 11.95 10.23 21.30
C GLY A 219 11.28 11.62 21.24
N ARG A 220 11.23 12.18 20.03
CA ARG A 220 10.65 13.51 19.79
C ARG A 220 9.15 13.38 19.52
N VAL A 221 8.32 14.09 20.27
CA VAL A 221 6.86 14.10 20.13
C VAL A 221 6.44 14.57 18.73
N TRP A 222 7.03 15.67 18.24
CA TRP A 222 6.70 16.24 16.94
C TRP A 222 7.02 15.28 15.78
N GLU A 223 8.08 14.50 15.88
CA GLU A 223 8.47 13.52 14.86
C GLU A 223 7.44 12.39 14.77
N ARG A 224 6.99 11.86 15.92
CA ARG A 224 5.92 10.88 15.96
C ARG A 224 4.60 11.43 15.42
N SER A 225 4.25 12.70 15.81
CA SER A 225 3.08 13.39 15.28
C SER A 225 3.11 13.50 13.76
N LEU A 226 4.22 13.98 13.21
CA LEU A 226 4.40 14.14 11.76
C LEU A 226 4.20 12.80 11.03
N TRP A 227 4.95 11.78 11.42
CA TRP A 227 4.87 10.47 10.75
C TRP A 227 3.53 9.77 10.95
N MET A 228 2.90 9.92 12.11
CA MET A 228 1.55 9.42 12.38
C MET A 228 0.53 10.08 11.44
N THR A 229 0.64 11.39 11.26
CA THR A 229 -0.24 12.15 10.35
C THR A 229 -0.03 11.76 8.89
N LEU A 230 1.23 11.66 8.43
CA LEU A 230 1.54 11.20 7.08
C LEU A 230 1.04 9.78 6.83
N CYS A 231 1.17 8.90 7.83
CA CYS A 231 0.67 7.54 7.78
C CYS A 231 -0.86 7.53 7.61
N ALA A 232 -1.62 8.20 8.46
CA ALA A 232 -3.08 8.25 8.40
C ALA A 232 -3.62 8.92 7.13
N LEU A 233 -2.89 9.90 6.57
CA LEU A 233 -3.24 10.55 5.32
C LEU A 233 -2.85 9.75 4.08
N SER A 234 -1.89 8.82 4.16
CA SER A 234 -1.50 8.00 3.01
C SER A 234 -2.57 6.98 2.61
N LYS A 235 -3.25 6.39 3.60
CA LYS A 235 -4.34 5.45 3.38
C LYS A 235 -5.27 5.45 4.60
N GLN A 236 -6.57 5.61 4.39
CA GLN A 236 -7.55 5.82 5.47
C GLN A 236 -7.50 4.78 6.61
N PRO A 237 -7.36 3.45 6.35
CA PRO A 237 -7.31 2.46 7.42
C PRO A 237 -6.15 2.65 8.40
N GLN A 238 -5.11 3.37 8.01
CA GLN A 238 -3.93 3.60 8.84
C GLN A 238 -4.16 4.57 10.01
N ILE A 239 -5.34 5.18 10.11
CA ILE A 239 -5.76 5.90 11.31
C ILE A 239 -5.70 5.01 12.56
N ALA A 240 -5.87 3.69 12.41
CA ALA A 240 -5.75 2.73 13.50
C ALA A 240 -4.34 2.70 14.16
N PHE A 241 -3.32 3.18 13.46
CA PHE A 241 -1.94 3.23 13.98
C PHE A 241 -1.78 4.19 15.17
N VAL A 242 -2.73 5.10 15.42
CA VAL A 242 -2.71 6.00 16.59
C VAL A 242 -2.65 5.24 17.91
N VAL A 243 -3.17 4.01 17.95
CA VAL A 243 -3.13 3.15 19.14
C VAL A 243 -1.69 2.83 19.56
N LEU A 244 -0.73 2.81 18.62
CA LEU A 244 0.68 2.52 18.92
C LEU A 244 1.32 3.57 19.84
N GLU A 245 0.81 4.79 19.87
CA GLU A 245 1.31 5.82 20.78
C GLU A 245 1.11 5.43 22.26
N LEU A 246 0.13 4.58 22.57
CA LEU A 246 -0.06 4.04 23.91
C LEU A 246 1.10 3.16 24.41
N MET A 247 1.96 2.64 23.50
CA MET A 247 3.18 1.93 23.90
C MET A 247 4.19 2.84 24.60
N VAL A 248 4.18 4.14 24.27
CA VAL A 248 5.17 5.12 24.71
C VAL A 248 5.03 5.45 26.20
N TYR A 249 3.80 5.40 26.73
CA TYR A 249 3.49 5.85 28.08
C TYR A 249 3.09 4.70 28.98
N ARG A 250 3.47 4.79 30.28
CA ARG A 250 2.89 3.93 31.31
C ARG A 250 1.46 4.41 31.60
N ILE A 251 0.57 3.49 31.95
CA ILE A 251 -0.85 3.82 32.26
C ILE A 251 -0.93 4.91 33.32
N ALA A 252 -0.09 4.82 34.38
CA ALA A 252 -0.04 5.83 35.44
C ALA A 252 0.46 7.22 34.95
N GLU A 253 1.14 7.30 33.85
CA GLU A 253 1.66 8.55 33.28
C GLU A 253 0.70 9.18 32.24
N LEU A 254 -0.30 8.44 31.74
CA LEU A 254 -1.21 8.92 30.70
C LEU A 254 -1.89 10.24 31.07
N ARG A 255 -2.36 10.36 32.35
CA ARG A 255 -2.97 11.61 32.83
C ARG A 255 -2.00 12.79 32.85
N ARG A 256 -0.72 12.54 33.12
CA ARG A 256 0.33 13.59 33.15
C ARG A 256 0.84 13.93 31.76
N ARG A 257 0.78 13.00 30.82
CA ARG A 257 1.32 13.09 29.47
C ARG A 257 0.24 13.24 28.37
N TRP A 258 -0.99 13.58 28.78
CA TRP A 258 -2.13 13.69 27.87
C TRP A 258 -1.87 14.69 26.73
N THR A 259 -1.14 15.81 27.00
CA THR A 259 -0.78 16.80 25.99
C THR A 259 0.13 16.21 24.90
N SER A 260 1.12 15.41 25.30
CA SER A 260 2.00 14.73 24.33
C SER A 260 1.22 13.71 23.51
N LEU A 261 0.32 12.93 24.13
CA LEU A 261 -0.56 12.01 23.44
C LEU A 261 -1.48 12.75 22.44
N ALA A 262 -2.08 13.85 22.89
CA ALA A 262 -2.93 14.67 22.04
C ALA A 262 -2.16 15.26 20.83
N VAL A 263 -0.98 15.82 21.06
CA VAL A 263 -0.13 16.36 19.96
C VAL A 263 0.26 15.30 18.95
N THR A 264 0.51 14.06 19.39
CA THR A 264 0.88 12.97 18.45
C THR A 264 -0.31 12.40 17.70
N THR A 265 -1.49 12.34 18.28
CA THR A 265 -2.64 11.62 17.71
C THR A 265 -3.71 12.50 17.08
N LEU A 266 -4.00 13.67 17.68
CA LEU A 266 -5.09 14.55 17.19
C LEU A 266 -4.92 15.00 15.72
N PRO A 267 -3.73 15.36 15.22
CA PRO A 267 -3.61 15.74 13.82
C PRO A 267 -4.09 14.61 12.88
N SER A 268 -3.73 13.35 13.16
CA SER A 268 -4.19 12.19 12.40
C SER A 268 -5.69 11.97 12.52
N LEU A 269 -6.22 12.08 13.75
CA LEU A 269 -7.64 11.85 14.07
C LEU A 269 -8.56 12.96 13.52
N ILE A 270 -8.02 14.13 13.21
CA ILE A 270 -8.77 15.25 12.63
C ILE A 270 -8.61 15.28 11.12
N LEU A 271 -7.36 15.30 10.61
CA LEU A 271 -7.10 15.55 9.19
C LEU A 271 -7.54 14.38 8.30
N SER A 272 -7.38 13.12 8.75
CA SER A 272 -7.79 11.97 7.94
C SER A 272 -9.32 11.88 7.79
N PRO A 273 -10.15 11.98 8.84
CA PRO A 273 -11.60 12.05 8.68
C PRO A 273 -12.08 13.29 7.92
N LEU A 274 -11.49 14.46 8.14
CA LEU A 274 -11.84 15.67 7.39
C LEU A 274 -11.62 15.49 5.89
N TRP A 275 -10.51 14.83 5.50
CA TRP A 275 -10.28 14.48 4.10
C TRP A 275 -11.34 13.53 3.56
N VAL A 276 -11.66 12.47 4.30
CA VAL A 276 -12.71 11.50 3.92
C VAL A 276 -14.05 12.21 3.74
N LEU A 277 -14.42 13.10 4.65
CA LEU A 277 -15.66 13.88 4.53
C LEU A 277 -15.66 14.78 3.29
N ALA A 278 -14.51 15.39 2.96
CA ALA A 278 -14.38 16.26 1.79
C ALA A 278 -14.58 15.51 0.47
N VAL A 279 -14.19 14.21 0.40
CA VAL A 279 -14.29 13.40 -0.83
C VAL A 279 -15.39 12.35 -0.81
N SER A 280 -16.14 12.18 0.30
CA SER A 280 -17.11 11.09 0.49
C SER A 280 -18.25 11.12 -0.52
N ALA A 281 -18.74 12.31 -0.89
CA ALA A 281 -19.78 12.47 -1.89
C ALA A 281 -19.32 11.95 -3.27
N ASP A 282 -18.07 12.18 -3.63
CA ASP A 282 -17.49 11.76 -4.89
C ASP A 282 -17.37 10.25 -4.96
N ILE A 283 -16.95 9.61 -3.87
CA ILE A 283 -16.90 8.14 -3.75
C ILE A 283 -18.33 7.56 -3.86
N ALA A 284 -19.32 8.17 -3.21
CA ALA A 284 -20.71 7.75 -3.30
C ALA A 284 -21.25 7.83 -4.73
N VAL A 285 -20.99 8.95 -5.43
CA VAL A 285 -21.40 9.14 -6.83
C VAL A 285 -20.81 8.08 -7.74
N TRP A 286 -19.52 7.77 -7.59
CA TRP A 286 -18.89 6.70 -8.38
C TRP A 286 -19.55 5.33 -8.14
N ARG A 287 -19.93 5.02 -6.89
CA ARG A 287 -20.63 3.78 -6.55
C ARG A 287 -22.02 3.71 -7.17
N LEU A 288 -22.70 4.84 -7.26
CA LEU A 288 -24.01 4.91 -7.88
C LEU A 288 -24.02 4.55 -9.36
N ALA A 289 -22.95 4.90 -10.08
CA ALA A 289 -22.81 4.51 -11.49
C ALA A 289 -22.70 2.99 -11.70
N GLN A 290 -22.33 2.24 -10.65
CA GLN A 290 -22.32 0.78 -10.65
C GLN A 290 -23.59 0.15 -10.04
N ALA A 291 -24.50 0.96 -9.51
CA ALA A 291 -25.66 0.51 -8.73
C ALA A 291 -26.91 0.19 -9.58
N GLU A 292 -26.75 -0.13 -10.87
CA GLU A 292 -27.88 -0.54 -11.71
C GLU A 292 -28.68 -1.74 -11.12
N THR A 293 -28.06 -2.50 -10.21
CA THR A 293 -28.66 -3.72 -9.61
C THR A 293 -29.11 -3.53 -8.16
N TYR A 294 -28.69 -2.48 -7.45
CA TYR A 294 -28.97 -2.28 -6.03
C TYR A 294 -29.49 -0.88 -5.73
N PRO A 295 -30.37 -0.71 -4.73
CA PRO A 295 -30.79 0.60 -4.25
C PRO A 295 -29.59 1.46 -3.83
N ARG A 296 -29.73 2.77 -4.09
CA ARG A 296 -28.66 3.76 -3.81
C ARG A 296 -28.20 3.76 -2.36
N GLU A 297 -29.15 3.66 -1.44
CA GLU A 297 -28.90 3.63 0.00
C GLU A 297 -28.00 2.48 0.44
N TYR A 298 -27.97 1.35 -0.30
CA TYR A 298 -27.11 0.20 0.02
C TYR A 298 -25.60 0.49 -0.11
N PHE A 299 -25.24 1.62 -0.71
CA PHE A 299 -23.87 2.11 -0.82
C PHE A 299 -23.62 3.38 0.01
N ASP A 300 -24.65 3.99 0.62
CA ASP A 300 -24.50 5.16 1.46
C ASP A 300 -23.84 4.79 2.80
N PRO A 301 -22.63 5.32 3.12
CA PRO A 301 -21.96 5.01 4.37
C PRO A 301 -22.76 5.40 5.61
N LEU A 302 -23.49 6.53 5.59
CA LEU A 302 -24.26 6.99 6.76
C LEU A 302 -25.48 6.11 7.00
N TRP A 303 -26.19 5.75 5.94
CA TRP A 303 -27.30 4.80 6.02
C TRP A 303 -26.82 3.44 6.55
N LYS A 304 -25.66 2.94 6.07
CA LYS A 304 -25.08 1.68 6.56
C LYS A 304 -24.66 1.74 8.02
N LEU A 305 -24.16 2.87 8.51
CA LEU A 305 -23.88 3.02 9.92
C LEU A 305 -25.13 2.94 10.78
N ALA A 306 -26.26 3.53 10.33
CA ALA A 306 -27.55 3.39 10.98
C ALA A 306 -28.02 1.92 10.94
N TYR A 307 -27.94 1.27 9.78
CA TYR A 307 -28.27 -0.14 9.63
C TYR A 307 -27.43 -1.06 10.54
N MET A 308 -26.13 -0.79 10.69
CA MET A 308 -25.26 -1.55 11.61
C MET A 308 -25.67 -1.36 13.07
N TRP A 309 -26.22 -0.21 13.44
CA TRP A 309 -26.74 0.02 14.79
C TRP A 309 -27.98 -0.84 15.06
N GLU A 310 -28.85 -0.99 14.09
CA GLU A 310 -30.05 -1.86 14.18
C GLU A 310 -29.68 -3.34 14.06
N HIS A 311 -28.62 -3.66 13.30
CA HIS A 311 -28.14 -5.01 13.04
C HIS A 311 -26.65 -5.20 13.42
N PRO A 312 -26.28 -5.19 14.72
CA PRO A 312 -24.89 -5.08 15.17
C PRO A 312 -24.00 -6.28 14.78
N LEU A 313 -24.60 -7.44 14.52
CA LEU A 313 -23.84 -8.63 14.10
C LEU A 313 -23.64 -8.73 12.59
N HIS A 314 -24.30 -7.91 11.78
CA HIS A 314 -24.23 -8.02 10.32
C HIS A 314 -22.80 -7.80 9.80
N PHE A 315 -22.15 -6.71 10.16
CA PHE A 315 -20.75 -6.44 9.74
C PHE A 315 -19.75 -7.48 10.27
N PRO A 316 -19.75 -7.85 11.58
CA PRO A 316 -18.85 -8.90 12.07
C PRO A 316 -19.02 -10.24 11.34
N LEU A 317 -20.25 -10.65 11.06
CA LEU A 317 -20.54 -11.88 10.32
C LEU A 317 -20.08 -11.78 8.86
N ALA A 318 -20.33 -10.66 8.19
CA ALA A 318 -19.86 -10.44 6.83
C ALA A 318 -18.31 -10.44 6.74
N ALA A 319 -17.62 -9.82 7.69
CA ALA A 319 -16.17 -9.87 7.79
C ALA A 319 -15.65 -11.29 8.03
N TRP A 320 -16.27 -12.02 8.95
CA TRP A 320 -15.94 -13.42 9.23
C TRP A 320 -16.15 -14.32 8.00
N THR A 321 -17.29 -14.19 7.33
CA THR A 321 -17.57 -14.93 6.08
C THR A 321 -16.52 -14.64 5.01
N SER A 322 -16.06 -13.37 4.88
CA SER A 322 -14.99 -13.04 3.95
C SER A 322 -13.68 -13.73 4.29
N ILE A 323 -13.28 -13.75 5.57
CA ILE A 323 -12.05 -14.39 6.03
C ILE A 323 -12.10 -15.90 5.79
N THR A 324 -13.23 -16.53 6.08
CA THR A 324 -13.37 -17.99 5.94
C THR A 324 -13.52 -18.43 4.48
N ALA A 325 -14.16 -17.63 3.64
CA ALA A 325 -14.38 -17.96 2.23
C ALA A 325 -13.15 -17.71 1.34
N TRP A 326 -12.30 -16.73 1.69
CA TRP A 326 -11.15 -16.33 0.87
C TRP A 326 -9.82 -16.34 1.61
N GLY A 327 -9.74 -16.93 2.80
CA GLY A 327 -8.51 -17.00 3.59
C GLY A 327 -7.36 -17.68 2.87
N ASP A 328 -7.64 -18.68 2.05
CA ASP A 328 -6.71 -19.39 1.19
C ASP A 328 -6.07 -18.49 0.13
N ARG A 329 -6.79 -17.48 -0.36
CA ARG A 329 -6.30 -16.47 -1.30
C ARG A 329 -5.63 -15.30 -0.59
N LEU A 330 -6.18 -14.84 0.53
CA LEU A 330 -5.64 -13.67 1.27
C LEU A 330 -4.20 -13.88 1.72
N TRP A 331 -3.82 -15.11 2.08
CA TRP A 331 -2.45 -15.42 2.50
C TRP A 331 -1.43 -15.33 1.35
N PRO A 332 -1.60 -15.95 0.17
CA PRO A 332 -0.71 -15.72 -0.96
C PRO A 332 -0.64 -14.26 -1.40
N GLU A 333 -1.77 -13.53 -1.37
CA GLU A 333 -1.81 -12.10 -1.68
C GLU A 333 -0.98 -11.26 -0.69
N LEU A 334 -0.96 -11.64 0.60
CA LEU A 334 -0.14 -11.00 1.63
C LEU A 334 1.36 -11.15 1.35
N ILE A 335 1.79 -12.29 0.83
CA ILE A 335 3.19 -12.56 0.50
C ILE A 335 3.55 -11.96 -0.87
N GLY A 336 2.73 -12.23 -1.91
CA GLY A 336 2.95 -11.68 -3.23
C GLY A 336 2.25 -12.41 -4.37
N ILE A 337 1.00 -12.10 -4.63
CA ILE A 337 0.44 -12.25 -5.96
C ILE A 337 0.67 -10.91 -6.66
N LEU A 338 1.39 -10.92 -7.78
CA LEU A 338 1.83 -9.74 -8.49
C LEU A 338 0.89 -9.40 -9.67
N GLY A 339 1.23 -8.37 -10.44
CA GLY A 339 0.39 -7.91 -11.54
C GLY A 339 -0.95 -7.37 -11.04
N TRP A 340 -2.00 -7.59 -11.80
CA TRP A 340 -3.39 -7.36 -11.40
C TRP A 340 -3.94 -8.55 -10.59
N GLN A 341 -3.12 -9.13 -9.67
CA GLN A 341 -3.38 -10.37 -8.95
C GLN A 341 -3.48 -11.59 -9.89
N ASP A 342 -2.75 -11.54 -10.97
CA ASP A 342 -2.73 -12.53 -12.04
C ASP A 342 -1.37 -13.20 -12.24
N VAL A 343 -0.31 -12.70 -11.59
CA VAL A 343 1.03 -13.29 -11.63
C VAL A 343 1.33 -13.99 -10.31
N TRP A 344 1.08 -15.30 -10.30
CA TRP A 344 1.34 -16.17 -9.16
C TRP A 344 2.80 -16.59 -9.11
N LEU A 345 3.32 -16.67 -7.88
CA LEU A 345 4.64 -17.24 -7.62
C LEU A 345 4.53 -18.77 -7.43
N PRO A 346 5.65 -19.51 -7.55
CA PRO A 346 5.67 -20.92 -7.18
C PRO A 346 5.19 -21.13 -5.74
N SER A 347 4.36 -22.15 -5.50
CA SER A 347 3.70 -22.36 -4.21
C SER A 347 4.66 -22.43 -3.02
N TRP A 348 5.85 -23.02 -3.22
CA TRP A 348 6.87 -23.13 -2.17
C TRP A 348 7.35 -21.77 -1.66
N VAL A 349 7.30 -20.71 -2.49
CA VAL A 349 7.74 -19.35 -2.13
C VAL A 349 6.90 -18.80 -1.00
N TYR A 350 5.58 -18.99 -1.07
CA TYR A 350 4.65 -18.52 -0.03
C TYR A 350 4.96 -19.16 1.33
N PHE A 351 5.17 -20.47 1.36
CA PHE A 351 5.51 -21.20 2.59
C PHE A 351 6.88 -20.80 3.13
N VAL A 352 7.90 -20.79 2.28
CA VAL A 352 9.27 -20.46 2.69
C VAL A 352 9.35 -19.04 3.24
N LEU A 353 8.80 -18.04 2.54
CA LEU A 353 8.82 -16.66 3.03
C LEU A 353 8.02 -16.47 4.31
N THR A 354 6.90 -17.18 4.48
CA THR A 354 6.14 -17.18 5.74
C THR A 354 6.95 -17.75 6.89
N ILE A 355 7.62 -18.90 6.69
CA ILE A 355 8.49 -19.50 7.72
C ILE A 355 9.64 -18.56 8.05
N ILE A 356 10.29 -17.99 7.04
CA ILE A 356 11.38 -17.03 7.25
C ILE A 356 10.89 -15.82 8.04
N LEU A 357 9.71 -15.28 7.71
CA LEU A 357 9.13 -14.14 8.43
C LEU A 357 8.89 -14.47 9.92
N MET A 358 8.40 -15.66 10.21
CA MET A 358 8.26 -16.14 11.59
C MET A 358 9.63 -16.24 12.28
N VAL A 359 10.61 -16.86 11.63
CA VAL A 359 11.96 -17.04 12.18
C VAL A 359 12.64 -15.70 12.48
N VAL A 360 12.61 -14.73 11.55
CA VAL A 360 13.24 -13.41 11.77
C VAL A 360 12.53 -12.58 12.84
N SER A 361 11.31 -12.94 13.19
CA SER A 361 10.56 -12.35 14.30
C SER A 361 10.90 -12.97 15.66
N LEU A 362 11.65 -14.10 15.70
CA LEU A 362 12.14 -14.74 16.93
C LEU A 362 13.35 -13.98 17.50
N GLN A 363 13.08 -12.81 18.06
CA GLN A 363 14.12 -11.99 18.68
C GLN A 363 13.71 -11.57 20.10
N ARG A 364 14.59 -11.84 21.09
CA ARG A 364 14.37 -11.40 22.47
C ARG A 364 14.38 -9.88 22.56
N LEU A 365 13.30 -9.31 23.10
CA LEU A 365 13.14 -7.85 23.18
C LEU A 365 13.91 -7.22 24.35
N ASN A 366 14.28 -8.01 25.39
CA ASN A 366 14.93 -7.54 26.60
C ASN A 366 14.13 -6.42 27.30
N LEU A 367 12.84 -6.63 27.45
CA LEU A 367 11.89 -5.78 28.16
C LEU A 367 11.42 -6.49 29.43
N ASP A 368 11.13 -5.71 30.48
CA ASP A 368 10.49 -6.21 31.69
C ASP A 368 9.13 -6.83 31.33
N GLY A 369 8.68 -7.82 32.12
CA GLY A 369 7.47 -8.57 31.86
C GLY A 369 6.22 -7.71 31.67
N THR A 370 6.04 -6.69 32.49
CA THR A 370 4.92 -5.74 32.42
C THR A 370 4.97 -4.86 31.16
N ILE A 371 6.16 -4.36 30.81
CA ILE A 371 6.34 -3.55 29.60
C ILE A 371 6.13 -4.43 28.37
N ARG A 372 6.68 -5.66 28.38
CA ARG A 372 6.52 -6.62 27.26
C ARG A 372 5.06 -6.99 27.04
N ALA A 373 4.30 -7.27 28.12
CA ALA A 373 2.87 -7.56 28.02
C ALA A 373 2.09 -6.36 27.45
N ARG A 374 2.41 -5.14 27.87
CA ARG A 374 1.82 -3.91 27.31
C ARG A 374 2.13 -3.77 25.81
N VAL A 375 3.38 -3.98 25.39
CA VAL A 375 3.77 -3.93 23.99
C VAL A 375 3.00 -4.98 23.20
N ALA A 376 2.87 -6.22 23.71
CA ALA A 376 2.09 -7.28 23.08
C ALA A 376 0.62 -6.88 22.92
N VAL A 377 -0.03 -6.40 23.97
CA VAL A 377 -1.45 -5.99 23.91
C VAL A 377 -1.66 -4.85 22.92
N ILE A 378 -0.83 -3.81 22.98
CA ILE A 378 -1.02 -2.63 22.11
C ILE A 378 -0.74 -2.98 20.64
N THR A 379 0.26 -3.79 20.35
CA THR A 379 0.50 -4.23 18.97
C THR A 379 -0.58 -5.16 18.46
N ALA A 380 -1.14 -6.03 19.30
CA ALA A 380 -2.32 -6.84 18.96
C ALA A 380 -3.53 -5.96 18.64
N LEU A 381 -3.82 -4.95 19.49
CA LEU A 381 -4.89 -3.99 19.25
C LEU A 381 -4.65 -3.19 17.96
N GLY A 382 -3.38 -2.83 17.66
CA GLY A 382 -3.00 -2.18 16.42
C GLY A 382 -3.28 -3.03 15.19
N VAL A 383 -2.88 -4.32 15.21
CA VAL A 383 -3.16 -5.27 14.13
C VAL A 383 -4.65 -5.45 13.95
N LEU A 384 -5.38 -5.79 15.03
CA LEU A 384 -6.83 -6.00 14.98
C LEU A 384 -7.57 -4.74 14.55
N GLY A 385 -7.24 -3.58 15.13
CA GLY A 385 -7.85 -2.30 14.77
C GLY A 385 -7.63 -1.96 13.30
N TYR A 386 -6.43 -2.19 12.77
CA TYR A 386 -6.15 -1.99 11.35
C TYR A 386 -6.96 -2.94 10.46
N LEU A 387 -6.99 -4.25 10.77
CA LEU A 387 -7.78 -5.23 10.01
C LEU A 387 -9.27 -4.88 10.03
N VAL A 388 -9.82 -4.59 11.21
CA VAL A 388 -11.23 -4.19 11.35
C VAL A 388 -11.52 -2.91 10.54
N THR A 389 -10.61 -1.94 10.57
CA THR A 389 -10.78 -0.68 9.82
C THR A 389 -10.75 -0.93 8.31
N VAL A 390 -9.87 -1.81 7.80
CA VAL A 390 -9.88 -2.22 6.39
C VAL A 390 -11.23 -2.82 6.00
N TYR A 391 -11.68 -3.84 6.72
CA TYR A 391 -12.99 -4.48 6.42
C TYR A 391 -14.15 -3.49 6.55
N LEU A 392 -14.14 -2.63 7.56
CA LEU A 392 -15.20 -1.63 7.78
C LEU A 392 -15.27 -0.62 6.62
N ILE A 393 -14.14 -0.09 6.16
CA ILE A 393 -14.11 0.85 5.03
C ILE A 393 -14.66 0.17 3.78
N PHE A 394 -14.22 -1.04 3.45
CA PHE A 394 -14.74 -1.78 2.30
C PHE A 394 -16.22 -2.16 2.45
N PHE A 395 -16.67 -2.48 3.65
CA PHE A 395 -18.08 -2.69 3.93
C PHE A 395 -18.89 -1.41 3.69
N LEU A 396 -18.45 -0.28 4.24
CA LEU A 396 -19.17 1.00 4.12
C LEU A 396 -19.18 1.55 2.69
N THR A 397 -18.05 1.44 1.96
CA THR A 397 -17.89 2.14 0.67
C THR A 397 -18.02 1.26 -0.56
N TYR A 398 -17.83 -0.06 -0.43
CA TYR A 398 -17.71 -0.95 -1.60
C TYR A 398 -18.76 -2.09 -1.65
N THR A 399 -19.29 -2.49 -0.51
CA THR A 399 -20.13 -3.69 -0.40
C THR A 399 -21.61 -3.29 -0.27
N PRO A 400 -22.54 -3.77 -1.11
CA PRO A 400 -23.96 -3.61 -0.85
C PRO A 400 -24.36 -4.33 0.45
N VAL A 401 -25.22 -3.73 1.25
CA VAL A 401 -25.60 -4.26 2.57
C VAL A 401 -26.27 -5.64 2.53
N THR A 402 -26.89 -5.99 1.41
CA THR A 402 -27.56 -7.28 1.22
C THR A 402 -26.62 -8.48 1.03
N ILE A 403 -25.32 -8.22 0.87
CA ILE A 403 -24.31 -9.25 0.65
C ILE A 403 -23.73 -9.67 1.99
N ASN A 404 -23.67 -10.98 2.23
CA ASN A 404 -23.20 -11.59 3.48
C ASN A 404 -21.65 -11.66 3.61
N HIS A 405 -20.91 -10.97 2.76
CA HIS A 405 -19.44 -10.90 2.78
C HIS A 405 -18.97 -9.51 2.35
N VAL A 406 -17.77 -9.12 2.76
CA VAL A 406 -17.18 -7.83 2.39
C VAL A 406 -16.41 -7.97 1.08
N ARG A 407 -16.78 -7.20 0.06
CA ARG A 407 -16.13 -7.20 -1.25
C ARG A 407 -14.87 -6.34 -1.28
N GLY A 408 -13.94 -6.69 -2.16
CA GLY A 408 -12.78 -5.85 -2.52
C GLY A 408 -11.62 -5.90 -1.54
N VAL A 409 -11.73 -6.61 -0.43
CA VAL A 409 -10.60 -6.81 0.50
C VAL A 409 -9.59 -7.77 -0.13
N GLN A 410 -8.32 -7.39 -0.08
CA GLN A 410 -7.21 -8.13 -0.67
C GLN A 410 -6.10 -8.32 0.36
N GLY A 411 -5.42 -9.48 0.33
CA GLY A 411 -4.36 -9.80 1.29
C GLY A 411 -3.18 -8.81 1.25
N ARG A 412 -2.90 -8.18 0.09
CA ARG A 412 -1.86 -7.15 -0.05
C ARG A 412 -2.06 -5.96 0.91
N TYR A 413 -3.28 -5.66 1.32
CA TYR A 413 -3.53 -4.57 2.28
C TYR A 413 -3.00 -4.91 3.68
N PHE A 414 -2.90 -6.18 4.02
CA PHE A 414 -2.50 -6.62 5.36
C PHE A 414 -0.98 -6.59 5.58
N VAL A 415 -0.16 -6.46 4.52
CA VAL A 415 1.29 -6.32 4.64
C VAL A 415 1.68 -5.14 5.53
N ILE A 416 0.85 -4.10 5.54
CA ILE A 416 1.02 -2.88 6.32
C ILE A 416 0.99 -3.16 7.84
N ALA A 417 0.27 -4.20 8.28
CA ALA A 417 0.21 -4.61 9.68
C ALA A 417 1.39 -5.50 10.12
N LEU A 418 2.17 -6.07 9.18
CA LEU A 418 3.23 -7.02 9.49
C LEU A 418 4.32 -6.48 10.44
N PRO A 419 4.74 -5.19 10.38
CA PRO A 419 5.68 -4.65 11.37
C PRO A 419 5.15 -4.73 12.81
N MET A 420 3.86 -4.44 13.03
CA MET A 420 3.20 -4.59 14.33
C MET A 420 3.08 -6.06 14.73
N ALA A 421 2.69 -6.93 13.79
CA ALA A 421 2.58 -8.36 14.00
C ALA A 421 3.92 -9.00 14.39
N ALA A 422 5.03 -8.58 13.78
CA ALA A 422 6.38 -9.04 14.15
C ALA A 422 6.75 -8.65 15.58
N ILE A 423 6.42 -7.42 16.02
CA ILE A 423 6.64 -6.97 17.40
C ILE A 423 5.76 -7.76 18.37
N PHE A 424 4.49 -7.96 18.04
CA PHE A 424 3.55 -8.77 18.83
C PHE A 424 4.09 -10.19 19.03
N PHE A 425 4.49 -10.85 17.95
CA PHE A 425 5.02 -12.20 17.96
C PHE A 425 6.30 -12.32 18.81
N ALA A 426 7.25 -11.39 18.62
CA ALA A 426 8.46 -11.30 19.43
C ALA A 426 8.17 -11.07 20.92
N SER A 427 7.12 -10.30 21.22
CA SER A 427 6.69 -10.03 22.61
C SER A 427 6.11 -11.26 23.29
N LEU A 428 5.39 -12.11 22.55
CA LEU A 428 4.80 -13.34 23.09
C LEU A 428 5.86 -14.43 23.33
N ILE A 429 6.62 -14.77 22.28
CA ILE A 429 7.54 -15.91 22.31
C ILE A 429 8.81 -15.58 23.11
N ASN A 430 9.33 -14.35 22.99
CA ASN A 430 10.51 -13.83 23.69
C ASN A 430 11.74 -14.76 23.66
N VAL A 431 11.88 -15.55 22.60
CA VAL A 431 13.04 -16.41 22.32
C VAL A 431 13.97 -15.66 21.38
N GLY A 432 15.26 -15.76 21.59
CA GLY A 432 16.25 -15.03 20.78
C GLY A 432 17.13 -15.98 19.97
N LEU A 433 17.07 -15.89 18.65
CA LEU A 433 18.07 -16.48 17.78
C LEU A 433 19.32 -15.61 17.67
N PRO A 434 20.51 -16.19 17.39
CA PRO A 434 21.72 -15.41 17.12
C PRO A 434 21.54 -14.43 15.97
N ARG A 435 22.12 -13.23 16.11
CA ARG A 435 21.97 -12.16 15.10
C ARG A 435 22.43 -12.57 13.70
N GLY A 436 23.51 -13.37 13.62
CA GLY A 436 24.01 -13.89 12.35
C GLY A 436 22.98 -14.77 11.65
N VAL A 437 22.32 -15.69 12.39
CA VAL A 437 21.26 -16.55 11.85
C VAL A 437 20.11 -15.70 11.30
N LEU A 438 19.63 -14.73 12.09
CA LEU A 438 18.55 -13.83 11.65
C LEU A 438 18.94 -13.05 10.38
N ALA A 439 20.18 -12.55 10.30
CA ALA A 439 20.70 -11.86 9.14
C ALA A 439 20.75 -12.77 7.91
N THR A 440 21.37 -13.94 8.02
CA THR A 440 21.52 -14.89 6.91
C THR A 440 20.17 -15.32 6.36
N VAL A 441 19.24 -15.68 7.25
CA VAL A 441 17.88 -16.13 6.85
C VAL A 441 17.10 -15.00 6.18
N ALA A 442 17.18 -13.76 6.73
CA ALA A 442 16.52 -12.59 6.13
C ALA A 442 17.12 -12.21 4.77
N ILE A 443 18.45 -12.27 4.63
CA ILE A 443 19.14 -12.03 3.36
C ILE A 443 18.72 -13.07 2.32
N ALA A 444 18.75 -14.36 2.67
CA ALA A 444 18.32 -15.43 1.78
C ALA A 444 16.84 -15.26 1.34
N GLY A 445 15.93 -14.99 2.29
CA GLY A 445 14.53 -14.72 1.98
C GLY A 445 14.33 -13.50 1.09
N SER A 446 15.09 -12.43 1.31
CA SER A 446 15.04 -11.21 0.48
C SER A 446 15.53 -11.46 -0.95
N LEU A 447 16.60 -12.26 -1.12
CA LEU A 447 17.10 -12.66 -2.43
C LEU A 447 16.09 -13.55 -3.16
N VAL A 448 15.55 -14.57 -2.50
CA VAL A 448 14.48 -15.42 -3.06
C VAL A 448 13.31 -14.56 -3.51
N SER A 449 12.84 -13.65 -2.64
CA SER A 449 11.75 -12.74 -2.95
C SER A 449 12.02 -11.91 -4.23
N GLY A 450 13.19 -11.25 -4.29
CA GLY A 450 13.56 -10.40 -5.42
C GLY A 450 13.71 -11.18 -6.73
N ILE A 451 14.46 -12.29 -6.70
CA ILE A 451 14.74 -13.11 -7.88
C ILE A 451 13.47 -13.74 -8.43
N VAL A 452 12.66 -14.36 -7.56
CA VAL A 452 11.44 -15.06 -8.01
C VAL A 452 10.38 -14.07 -8.50
N SER A 453 10.26 -12.90 -7.85
CA SER A 453 9.35 -11.84 -8.33
C SER A 453 9.75 -11.33 -9.71
N PHE A 454 11.03 -11.07 -9.93
CA PHE A 454 11.55 -10.62 -11.20
C PHE A 454 11.35 -11.68 -12.31
N ASP A 455 11.73 -12.94 -12.05
CA ASP A 455 11.56 -14.05 -13.00
C ASP A 455 10.07 -14.26 -13.35
N ALA A 456 9.17 -14.26 -12.35
CA ALA A 456 7.74 -14.42 -12.59
C ALA A 456 7.15 -13.31 -13.45
N LEU A 457 7.54 -12.04 -13.22
CA LEU A 457 7.08 -10.91 -14.02
C LEU A 457 7.68 -10.93 -15.43
N LEU A 458 8.94 -11.31 -15.55
CA LEU A 458 9.63 -11.43 -16.83
C LEU A 458 8.97 -12.51 -17.70
N ARG A 459 8.70 -13.69 -17.14
CA ARG A 459 7.97 -14.77 -17.82
C ARG A 459 6.54 -14.37 -18.15
N ALA A 460 5.85 -13.70 -17.21
CA ALA A 460 4.45 -13.33 -17.43
C ALA A 460 4.26 -12.36 -18.61
N HIS A 461 5.23 -11.47 -18.88
CA HIS A 461 5.05 -10.41 -19.88
C HIS A 461 5.94 -10.57 -21.12
N TRP A 462 7.13 -11.18 -21.03
CA TRP A 462 8.14 -11.12 -22.08
C TRP A 462 8.52 -12.48 -22.65
N TYR A 463 8.29 -13.57 -21.92
CA TYR A 463 8.55 -14.92 -22.40
C TYR A 463 7.26 -15.73 -22.47
N THR A 464 7.14 -16.56 -23.49
CA THR A 464 6.05 -17.54 -23.66
C THR A 464 6.44 -18.86 -23.04
#